data_d5ce10c2619aba4422a4bf0b26971eb3
#
_entry.id   d5ce10c2619aba4422a4bf0b26971eb3
#
_cell.length_a   1.000
_cell.length_b   1.000
_cell.length_c   1.000
_cell.angle_alpha   90.00
_cell.angle_beta   90.00
_cell.angle_gamma   90.00
#
_symmetry.space_group_name_H-M   'P 1'
#
loop_
_entity.id
_entity.type
_entity.pdbx_description
1 polymer ?
#
loop_
_entity_poly.entity_id
_entity_poly.type
_entity_poly.pdbx_seq_one_letter_code
_entity_poly.pdbx_strand_id
1 'polypeptide(L)' 'MDGRKREHIKPGLRVHIVLKQDQRSGKLTEGVVQSLLTNSSHHPHGIKVRLTNGLVGRVKEILPEE' A
#
# COMPACT_ATOMS: atom_id res chain seq x y z
N MET A 1 -8.85 -6.58 -3.92
CA MET A 1 -9.33 -5.22 -3.64
C MET A 1 -8.22 -4.25 -3.94
N ASP A 2 -8.50 -3.15 -4.60
CA ASP A 2 -7.44 -2.18 -4.91
C ASP A 2 -7.13 -1.29 -3.68
N GLY A 3 -6.00 -0.62 -3.72
CA GLY A 3 -5.51 0.18 -2.59
C GLY A 3 -5.82 1.66 -2.67
N ARG A 4 -6.85 2.06 -3.41
CA ARG A 4 -7.15 3.49 -3.60
C ARG A 4 -8.00 4.10 -2.50
N LYS A 5 -8.73 3.28 -1.73
CA LYS A 5 -9.57 3.77 -0.64
C LYS A 5 -8.94 3.48 0.71
N ARG A 6 -8.75 4.54 1.51
CA ARG A 6 -8.12 4.43 2.82
C ARG A 6 -8.88 3.51 3.77
N GLU A 7 -10.21 3.47 3.65
CA GLU A 7 -11.05 2.65 4.51
C GLU A 7 -10.82 1.15 4.36
N HIS A 8 -10.24 0.72 3.22
CA HIS A 8 -9.94 -0.68 2.96
C HIS A 8 -8.56 -1.09 3.50
N ILE A 9 -7.77 -0.13 3.99
CA ILE A 9 -6.39 -0.36 4.41
C ILE A 9 -6.25 -0.04 5.88
N LYS A 10 -5.66 -0.97 6.62
CA LYS A 10 -5.40 -0.81 8.05
C LYS A 10 -4.08 -1.49 8.40
N PRO A 11 -3.44 -1.09 9.53
CA PRO A 11 -2.23 -1.77 9.98
C PRO A 11 -2.49 -3.27 10.18
N GLY A 12 -1.51 -4.07 9.76
CA GLY A 12 -1.60 -5.52 9.85
C GLY A 12 -2.03 -6.21 8.57
N LEU A 13 -2.54 -5.46 7.58
CA LEU A 13 -2.92 -6.03 6.30
C LEU A 13 -1.69 -6.32 5.44
N ARG A 14 -1.75 -7.43 4.71
CA ARG A 14 -0.73 -7.75 3.70
C ARG A 14 -1.13 -7.14 2.37
N VAL A 15 -0.20 -6.44 1.75
CA VAL A 15 -0.48 -5.69 0.52
C VAL A 15 0.69 -5.82 -0.46
N HIS A 16 0.40 -5.52 -1.73
CA HIS A 16 1.43 -5.24 -2.73
C HIS A 16 1.51 -3.72 -2.91
N ILE A 17 2.71 -3.18 -2.81
CA ILE A 17 2.94 -1.75 -3.00
C ILE A 17 3.91 -1.52 -4.16
N VAL A 18 3.89 -0.30 -4.70
CA VAL A 18 4.89 0.17 -5.65
C VAL A 18 5.76 1.18 -4.94
N LEU A 19 7.06 0.88 -4.84
CA LEU A 19 8.03 1.80 -4.27
C LEU A 19 8.27 2.96 -5.23
N LYS A 20 8.69 4.11 -4.69
CA LYS A 20 8.96 5.29 -5.52
C LYS A 20 9.90 4.96 -6.67
N GLN A 21 10.95 4.18 -6.40
CA GLN A 21 11.95 3.80 -7.41
C GLN A 21 11.41 2.84 -8.45
N ASP A 22 10.28 2.18 -8.19
CA ASP A 22 9.70 1.18 -9.07
C ASP A 22 8.47 1.67 -9.83
N GLN A 23 8.13 2.96 -9.72
CA GLN A 23 6.94 3.50 -10.37
C GLN A 23 6.96 3.34 -11.88
N ARG A 24 8.12 3.39 -12.49
CA ARG A 24 8.27 3.24 -13.94
C ARG A 24 7.96 1.84 -14.42
N SER A 25 8.49 0.84 -13.71
CA SER A 25 8.34 -0.56 -14.10
C SER A 25 7.05 -1.17 -13.60
N GLY A 26 6.45 -0.57 -12.57
CA GLY A 26 5.27 -1.14 -11.92
C GLY A 26 5.59 -2.35 -11.05
N LYS A 27 6.85 -2.57 -10.72
CA LYS A 27 7.26 -3.68 -9.88
C LYS A 27 6.55 -3.63 -8.54
N LEU A 28 5.97 -4.75 -8.11
CA LEU A 28 5.25 -4.85 -6.84
C LEU A 28 6.16 -5.42 -5.75
N THR A 29 6.00 -4.87 -4.55
CA THR A 29 6.68 -5.35 -3.36
C THR A 29 5.64 -5.74 -2.32
N GLU A 30 5.68 -6.97 -1.85
CA GLU A 30 4.77 -7.46 -0.84
C GLU A 30 5.25 -7.08 0.56
N GLY A 31 4.31 -6.76 1.43
CA GLY A 31 4.62 -6.47 2.82
C GLY A 31 3.37 -6.26 3.65
N VAL A 32 3.59 -6.06 4.94
CA VAL A 32 2.51 -5.84 5.91
C VAL A 32 2.49 -4.37 6.30
N VAL A 33 1.30 -3.77 6.25
CA VAL A 33 1.12 -2.36 6.58
C VAL A 33 1.42 -2.10 8.04
N GLN A 34 2.29 -1.13 8.31
CA GLN A 34 2.55 -0.63 9.66
C GLN A 34 1.70 0.61 9.95
N SER A 35 1.68 1.56 9.00
CA SER A 35 0.90 2.78 9.16
C SER A 35 0.51 3.35 7.81
N LEU A 36 -0.57 4.14 7.80
CA LEU A 36 -1.04 4.82 6.61
C LEU A 36 -0.49 6.25 6.61
N LEU A 37 0.09 6.66 5.50
CA LEU A 37 0.72 7.98 5.37
C LEU A 37 -0.16 8.97 4.58
N THR A 38 -1.15 8.46 3.81
CA THR A 38 -2.11 9.31 3.09
C THR A 38 -3.26 9.66 4.02
N ASN A 39 -3.52 10.96 4.19
CA ASN A 39 -4.61 11.45 5.04
C ASN A 39 -5.96 11.47 4.31
N SER A 40 -5.95 11.53 2.99
CA SER A 40 -7.16 11.53 2.19
C SER A 40 -7.86 10.18 2.25
N SER A 41 -9.19 10.18 2.15
CA SER A 41 -9.97 8.94 2.13
C SER A 41 -9.76 8.13 0.85
N HIS A 42 -9.28 8.78 -0.20
CA HIS A 42 -9.09 8.17 -1.53
C HIS A 42 -7.89 8.81 -2.23
N HIS A 43 -7.16 7.99 -3.00
CA HIS A 43 -6.08 8.48 -3.85
C HIS A 43 -6.04 7.66 -5.14
N PRO A 44 -6.05 8.30 -6.32
CA PRO A 44 -6.11 7.57 -7.60
C PRO A 44 -4.93 6.67 -7.88
N HIS A 45 -3.76 6.96 -7.30
CA HIS A 45 -2.55 6.15 -7.47
C HIS A 45 -2.33 5.16 -6.32
N GLY A 46 -3.27 5.07 -5.38
CA GLY A 46 -3.18 4.21 -4.23
C GLY A 46 -2.79 4.95 -2.95
N ILE A 47 -3.22 4.42 -1.83
CA ILE A 47 -2.90 4.98 -0.52
C ILE A 47 -1.43 4.71 -0.21
N LYS A 48 -0.73 5.75 0.21
CA LYS A 48 0.68 5.62 0.59
C LYS A 48 0.76 5.06 2.01
N VAL A 49 1.54 4.00 2.17
CA VAL A 49 1.70 3.34 3.47
C VAL A 49 3.18 3.08 3.77
N ARG A 50 3.46 2.90 5.06
CA ARG A 50 4.75 2.37 5.50
C ARG A 50 4.54 0.91 5.91
N LEU A 51 5.43 0.05 5.44
CA LEU A 51 5.42 -1.36 5.82
C LEU A 51 6.20 -1.59 7.11
N THR A 52 5.97 -2.74 7.74
CA THR A 52 6.66 -3.11 8.98
C THR A 52 8.17 -3.22 8.81
N ASN A 53 8.65 -3.45 7.58
CA ASN A 53 10.08 -3.51 7.27
C ASN A 53 10.69 -2.14 6.95
N GLY A 54 9.91 -1.05 7.08
CA GLY A 54 10.38 0.31 6.85
C GLY A 54 10.22 0.83 5.42
N LEU A 55 9.82 -0.01 4.48
CA LEU A 55 9.60 0.43 3.11
C LEU A 55 8.34 1.26 3.00
N VAL A 56 8.36 2.25 2.10
CA VAL A 56 7.24 3.16 1.88
C VAL A 56 6.85 3.11 0.41
N GLY A 57 5.56 3.00 0.13
CA GLY A 57 5.06 2.99 -1.24
C GLY A 57 3.54 3.10 -1.28
N ARG A 58 2.98 3.06 -2.49
CA ARG A 58 1.54 3.14 -2.70
C ARG A 58 0.97 1.75 -2.90
N VAL A 59 -0.13 1.48 -2.20
CA VAL A 59 -0.80 0.17 -2.28
C VAL A 59 -1.47 0.02 -3.64
N LYS A 60 -1.17 -1.09 -4.30
CA LYS A 60 -1.79 -1.45 -5.58
C LYS A 60 -2.78 -2.59 -5.43
N GLU A 61 -2.54 -3.46 -4.48
CA GLU A 61 -3.40 -4.61 -4.25
C GLU A 61 -3.42 -4.96 -2.77
N ILE A 62 -4.60 -5.28 -2.27
CA ILE A 62 -4.77 -5.78 -0.90
C ILE A 62 -4.94 -7.29 -1.00
N LEU A 63 -4.04 -8.03 -0.35
CA LEU A 63 -4.06 -9.48 -0.38
C LEU A 63 -5.08 -10.02 0.61
N PRO A 64 -5.73 -11.15 0.29
CA PRO A 64 -6.69 -11.74 1.23
C PRO A 64 -6.01 -12.22 2.50
N GLU A 65 -6.69 -12.08 3.62
CA GLU A 65 -6.24 -12.64 4.88
C GLU A 65 -6.54 -14.15 4.88
N GLU A 66 -5.59 -14.91 5.38
CA GLU A 66 -5.78 -16.34 5.56
C GLU A 66 -6.28 -16.66 6.94
#